data_eb66a691efe1703800815b5ffd5a27f4
#
_entry.id   eb66a691efe1703800815b5ffd5a27f4
#
_cell.length_a   1.000
_cell.length_b   1.000
_cell.length_c   1.000
_cell.angle_alpha   90.00
_cell.angle_beta   90.00
_cell.angle_gamma   90.00
#
_symmetry.space_group_name_H-M   'P 1'
#
loop_
_entity.id
_entity.type
_entity.pdbx_description
1 polymer ?
#
loop_
_entity_poly.entity_id
_entity_poly.type
_entity_poly.pdbx_seq_one_letter_code
_entity_poly.pdbx_strand_id
1 'polypeptide(L)'
;NVLQEIVLLANDRLIYEKEKYKFGANNKINYLQTKNAMLTDSSNLIIQKLNYNNSVKNLNLLIGLNIDTKWTLTDQIDASVQIFDYEDLKQKTIANNSNIKNQYLNIQLNKQDIKLSMSSFYPMISLNSGASYNKSTYDIGELQGTIDNTGKSINYFANFAITFRLFDGGKLYKEIQTSKILNEINELQYEKIKADVLNQLSINNEKNNSYISSFLLKKKALNIAKQNFEIAHDRKNIGLINSFNLRDIEIAYINSALNMNLAAYNLMENKIALLKITGGIIQEFNN
;
A
#
# COMPACT_ATOMS: atom_id res chain seq x y z
N ASN A 1 -21.96 4.36 12.09
CA ASN A 1 -23.05 5.21 12.59
C ASN A 1 -24.38 4.95 11.84
N VAL A 2 -24.48 5.07 10.49
CA VAL A 2 -25.76 4.88 9.75
C VAL A 2 -26.39 3.50 10.02
N LEU A 3 -25.63 2.40 9.95
CA LEU A 3 -26.17 1.07 10.22
C LEU A 3 -26.64 0.87 11.67
N GLN A 4 -26.02 1.54 12.65
CA GLN A 4 -26.46 1.51 14.05
C GLN A 4 -27.82 2.20 14.21
N GLU A 5 -27.96 3.39 13.62
CA GLU A 5 -29.21 4.15 13.61
C GLU A 5 -30.35 3.34 13.00
N ILE A 6 -30.09 2.66 11.87
CA ILE A 6 -31.07 1.84 11.18
C ILE A 6 -31.51 0.62 12.02
N VAL A 7 -30.56 -0.04 12.69
CA VAL A 7 -30.95 -1.16 13.58
C VAL A 7 -31.84 -0.68 14.72
N LEU A 8 -31.59 0.52 15.28
CA LEU A 8 -32.47 1.13 16.29
C LEU A 8 -33.89 1.38 15.72
N LEU A 9 -33.98 2.03 14.57
CA LEU A 9 -35.25 2.28 13.89
C LEU A 9 -35.98 1.00 13.49
N ALA A 10 -35.26 -0.04 13.06
CA ALA A 10 -35.83 -1.35 12.72
C ALA A 10 -36.39 -2.03 13.98
N ASN A 11 -35.73 -1.89 15.14
CA ASN A 11 -36.23 -2.44 16.40
C ASN A 11 -37.52 -1.71 16.87
N ASP A 12 -37.53 -0.40 16.81
CA ASP A 12 -38.72 0.40 17.17
C ASP A 12 -39.91 0.05 16.27
N ARG A 13 -39.68 -0.15 14.97
CA ARG A 13 -40.69 -0.63 14.04
C ARG A 13 -41.18 -2.02 14.37
N LEU A 14 -40.28 -2.95 14.74
CA LEU A 14 -40.66 -4.28 15.14
C LEU A 14 -41.58 -4.27 16.38
N ILE A 15 -41.25 -3.43 17.38
CA ILE A 15 -42.10 -3.26 18.59
C ILE A 15 -43.47 -2.77 18.17
N TYR A 16 -43.58 -1.73 17.34
CA TYR A 16 -44.83 -1.18 16.86
C TYR A 16 -45.68 -2.21 16.09
N GLU A 17 -45.10 -2.93 15.12
CA GLU A 17 -45.84 -3.93 14.34
C GLU A 17 -46.23 -5.15 15.18
N LYS A 18 -45.47 -5.49 16.22
CA LYS A 18 -45.81 -6.56 17.18
C LYS A 18 -47.03 -6.18 18.02
N GLU A 19 -47.11 -4.95 18.49
CA GLU A 19 -48.26 -4.48 19.26
C GLU A 19 -49.53 -4.42 18.37
N LYS A 20 -49.43 -3.90 17.15
CA LYS A 20 -50.52 -3.94 16.16
C LYS A 20 -51.01 -5.34 15.87
N TYR A 21 -50.11 -6.33 15.75
CA TYR A 21 -50.49 -7.72 15.56
C TYR A 21 -51.23 -8.27 16.75
N LYS A 22 -50.78 -8.00 17.99
CA LYS A 22 -51.48 -8.45 19.23
C LYS A 22 -52.91 -7.91 19.32
N PHE A 23 -53.15 -6.68 18.91
CA PHE A 23 -54.46 -6.05 18.92
C PHE A 23 -55.33 -6.35 17.69
N GLY A 24 -54.86 -7.29 16.80
CA GLY A 24 -55.61 -7.65 15.61
C GLY A 24 -55.62 -6.58 14.50
N ALA A 25 -54.90 -5.49 14.68
CA ALA A 25 -54.81 -4.37 13.72
C ALA A 25 -53.81 -4.60 12.59
N ASN A 26 -53.08 -5.75 12.58
CA ASN A 26 -52.14 -6.11 11.54
C ASN A 26 -52.11 -7.64 11.34
N ASN A 27 -51.72 -8.09 10.14
CA ASN A 27 -51.60 -9.51 9.84
C ASN A 27 -50.25 -10.09 10.29
N LYS A 28 -50.17 -11.40 10.47
CA LYS A 28 -48.93 -12.11 10.86
C LYS A 28 -47.80 -11.94 9.85
N ILE A 29 -48.11 -11.78 8.57
CA ILE A 29 -47.13 -11.64 7.50
C ILE A 29 -46.31 -10.34 7.69
N ASN A 30 -46.98 -9.21 7.92
CA ASN A 30 -46.30 -7.91 8.13
C ASN A 30 -45.40 -7.94 9.36
N TYR A 31 -45.86 -8.56 10.47
CA TYR A 31 -45.00 -8.73 11.64
C TYR A 31 -43.76 -9.58 11.36
N LEU A 32 -43.92 -10.73 10.66
CA LEU A 32 -42.80 -11.62 10.34
C LEU A 32 -41.82 -10.99 9.35
N GLN A 33 -42.28 -10.21 8.37
CA GLN A 33 -41.46 -9.47 7.44
C GLN A 33 -40.65 -8.38 8.15
N THR A 34 -41.26 -7.62 9.05
CA THR A 34 -40.58 -6.61 9.86
C THR A 34 -39.52 -7.24 10.78
N LYS A 35 -39.84 -8.40 11.37
CA LYS A 35 -38.90 -9.18 12.18
C LYS A 35 -37.70 -9.66 11.34
N ASN A 36 -37.95 -10.18 10.16
CA ASN A 36 -36.88 -10.62 9.24
C ASN A 36 -35.98 -9.46 8.80
N ALA A 37 -36.56 -8.29 8.49
CA ALA A 37 -35.81 -7.09 8.14
C ALA A 37 -34.87 -6.65 9.28
N MET A 38 -35.37 -6.60 10.54
CA MET A 38 -34.58 -6.26 11.72
C MET A 38 -33.42 -7.24 11.93
N LEU A 39 -33.67 -8.56 11.77
CA LEU A 39 -32.61 -9.58 11.90
C LEU A 39 -31.54 -9.41 10.82
N THR A 40 -31.93 -9.10 9.58
CA THR A 40 -31.01 -8.81 8.47
C THR A 40 -30.16 -7.59 8.77
N ASP A 41 -30.74 -6.48 9.22
CA ASP A 41 -30.02 -5.26 9.55
C ASP A 41 -29.06 -5.48 10.72
N SER A 42 -29.47 -6.23 11.74
CA SER A 42 -28.63 -6.62 12.87
C SER A 42 -27.43 -7.47 12.43
N SER A 43 -27.65 -8.44 11.53
CA SER A 43 -26.59 -9.26 10.97
C SER A 43 -25.58 -8.40 10.18
N ASN A 44 -26.07 -7.49 9.34
CA ASN A 44 -25.22 -6.58 8.57
C ASN A 44 -24.36 -5.68 9.50
N LEU A 45 -24.93 -5.20 10.60
CA LEU A 45 -24.19 -4.43 11.59
C LEU A 45 -23.07 -5.24 12.27
N ILE A 46 -23.35 -6.51 12.61
CA ILE A 46 -22.34 -7.42 13.20
C ILE A 46 -21.18 -7.63 12.23
N ILE A 47 -21.47 -7.93 10.96
CA ILE A 47 -20.46 -8.11 9.92
C ILE A 47 -19.63 -6.83 9.73
N GLN A 48 -20.28 -5.68 9.72
CA GLN A 48 -19.57 -4.41 9.56
C GLN A 48 -18.68 -4.07 10.76
N LYS A 49 -19.10 -4.39 11.98
CA LYS A 49 -18.25 -4.29 13.18
C LYS A 49 -17.04 -5.22 13.10
N LEU A 50 -17.22 -6.45 12.61
CA LEU A 50 -16.10 -7.37 12.37
C LEU A 50 -15.11 -6.80 11.35
N ASN A 51 -15.60 -6.28 10.21
CA ASN A 51 -14.77 -5.69 9.19
C ASN A 51 -13.98 -4.48 9.71
N TYR A 52 -14.62 -3.63 10.52
CA TYR A 52 -13.95 -2.52 11.20
C TYR A 52 -12.82 -3.02 12.12
N ASN A 53 -13.09 -4.00 12.98
CA ASN A 53 -12.08 -4.54 13.90
C ASN A 53 -10.90 -5.17 13.14
N ASN A 54 -11.18 -5.89 12.05
CA ASN A 54 -10.14 -6.47 11.21
C ASN A 54 -9.29 -5.37 10.53
N SER A 55 -9.92 -4.29 10.07
CA SER A 55 -9.21 -3.14 9.49
C SER A 55 -8.29 -2.45 10.51
N VAL A 56 -8.75 -2.31 11.76
CA VAL A 56 -7.95 -1.77 12.88
C VAL A 56 -6.74 -2.68 13.16
N LYS A 57 -6.94 -4.01 13.22
CA LYS A 57 -5.83 -4.97 13.41
C LYS A 57 -4.81 -4.90 12.28
N ASN A 58 -5.27 -4.82 11.03
CA ASN A 58 -4.40 -4.68 9.87
C ASN A 58 -3.59 -3.37 9.91
N LEU A 59 -4.23 -2.26 10.33
CA LEU A 59 -3.54 -0.99 10.53
C LEU A 59 -2.46 -1.13 11.59
N ASN A 60 -2.78 -1.72 12.75
CA ASN A 60 -1.81 -1.94 13.83
C ASN A 60 -0.60 -2.75 13.35
N LEU A 61 -0.84 -3.80 12.57
CA LEU A 61 0.22 -4.60 11.97
C LEU A 61 1.11 -3.77 11.03
N LEU A 62 0.51 -2.94 10.17
CA LEU A 62 1.25 -2.09 9.21
C LEU A 62 2.15 -1.06 9.91
N ILE A 63 1.71 -0.50 11.03
CA ILE A 63 2.47 0.51 11.79
C ILE A 63 3.34 -0.11 12.91
N GLY A 64 3.36 -1.45 13.01
CA GLY A 64 4.21 -2.16 13.98
C GLY A 64 3.75 -2.06 15.43
N LEU A 65 2.47 -1.80 15.68
CA LEU A 65 1.89 -1.76 17.03
C LEU A 65 1.27 -3.11 17.44
N ASN A 66 0.95 -3.22 18.72
CA ASN A 66 0.20 -4.37 19.22
C ASN A 66 -1.16 -4.45 18.47
N ILE A 67 -1.51 -5.66 17.97
CA ILE A 67 -2.71 -5.92 17.17
C ILE A 67 -4.02 -5.54 17.87
N ASP A 68 -4.04 -5.55 19.20
CA ASP A 68 -5.20 -5.23 20.03
C ASP A 68 -5.29 -3.75 20.44
N THR A 69 -4.37 -2.90 19.94
CA THR A 69 -4.41 -1.44 20.18
C THR A 69 -5.69 -0.87 19.61
N LYS A 70 -6.42 -0.12 20.43
CA LYS A 70 -7.68 0.53 20.06
C LYS A 70 -7.43 1.96 19.63
N TRP A 71 -8.09 2.39 18.57
CA TRP A 71 -8.03 3.75 18.04
C TRP A 71 -9.38 4.43 18.16
N THR A 72 -9.35 5.72 18.46
CA THR A 72 -10.48 6.61 18.25
C THR A 72 -10.16 7.43 17.01
N LEU A 73 -10.83 7.11 15.89
CA LEU A 73 -10.68 7.88 14.65
C LEU A 73 -11.43 9.19 14.79
N THR A 74 -10.72 10.30 14.75
CA THR A 74 -11.26 11.66 14.88
C THR A 74 -11.51 12.30 13.51
N ASP A 75 -10.70 11.92 12.51
CA ASP A 75 -10.75 12.52 11.19
C ASP A 75 -11.80 11.84 10.30
N GLN A 76 -12.52 12.65 9.55
CA GLN A 76 -13.38 12.19 8.48
C GLN A 76 -12.54 12.06 7.20
N ILE A 77 -13.01 11.23 6.26
CA ILE A 77 -12.39 11.13 4.93
C ILE A 77 -12.47 12.51 4.28
N ASP A 78 -11.32 13.18 4.17
CA ASP A 78 -11.22 14.42 3.42
C ASP A 78 -11.25 14.12 1.91
N ALA A 79 -12.44 14.14 1.34
CA ALA A 79 -12.64 14.07 -0.10
C ALA A 79 -12.51 15.47 -0.73
N SER A 80 -11.39 16.16 -0.47
CA SER A 80 -11.11 17.45 -1.09
C SER A 80 -11.04 17.29 -2.61
N VAL A 81 -11.84 18.08 -3.32
CA VAL A 81 -11.85 18.11 -4.77
C VAL A 81 -10.63 18.87 -5.25
N GLN A 82 -9.66 18.16 -5.82
CA GLN A 82 -8.46 18.75 -6.38
C GLN A 82 -8.32 18.37 -7.86
N ILE A 83 -8.28 19.37 -8.71
CA ILE A 83 -8.01 19.22 -10.14
C ILE A 83 -6.51 19.42 -10.35
N PHE A 84 -5.88 18.48 -11.02
CA PHE A 84 -4.45 18.51 -11.30
C PHE A 84 -4.20 18.90 -12.75
N ASP A 85 -3.16 19.71 -12.99
CA ASP A 85 -2.64 19.90 -14.34
C ASP A 85 -1.79 18.70 -14.76
N TYR A 86 -2.13 18.10 -15.89
CA TYR A 86 -1.47 16.88 -16.36
C TYR A 86 0.01 17.11 -16.71
N GLU A 87 0.35 18.26 -17.32
CA GLU A 87 1.74 18.53 -17.71
C GLU A 87 2.63 18.79 -16.48
N ASP A 88 2.13 19.46 -15.44
CA ASP A 88 2.82 19.61 -14.16
C ASP A 88 3.06 18.24 -13.49
N LEU A 89 2.02 17.39 -13.44
CA LEU A 89 2.16 16.02 -12.91
C LEU A 89 3.19 15.21 -13.70
N LYS A 90 3.20 15.32 -15.02
CA LYS A 90 4.13 14.59 -15.90
C LYS A 90 5.59 15.02 -15.66
N GLN A 91 5.84 16.31 -15.54
CA GLN A 91 7.19 16.82 -15.22
C GLN A 91 7.65 16.31 -13.85
N LYS A 92 6.80 16.42 -12.83
CA LYS A 92 7.08 15.88 -11.47
C LYS A 92 7.33 14.37 -11.49
N THR A 93 6.55 13.62 -12.27
CA THR A 93 6.70 12.18 -12.41
C THR A 93 8.06 11.82 -13.01
N ILE A 94 8.45 12.43 -14.13
CA ILE A 94 9.74 12.16 -14.77
C ILE A 94 10.89 12.51 -13.83
N ALA A 95 10.77 13.64 -13.11
CA ALA A 95 11.82 14.11 -12.22
C ALA A 95 11.92 13.28 -10.91
N ASN A 96 10.81 12.77 -10.36
CA ASN A 96 10.79 12.28 -8.99
C ASN A 96 10.37 10.80 -8.83
N ASN A 97 9.80 10.18 -9.86
CA ASN A 97 9.35 8.79 -9.75
C ASN A 97 10.51 7.85 -9.41
N SER A 98 10.35 7.07 -8.35
CA SER A 98 11.40 6.17 -7.84
C SER A 98 11.78 5.07 -8.83
N ASN A 99 10.81 4.53 -9.60
CA ASN A 99 11.07 3.46 -10.56
C ASN A 99 11.93 3.97 -11.73
N ILE A 100 11.63 5.18 -12.23
CA ILE A 100 12.40 5.84 -13.29
C ILE A 100 13.82 6.13 -12.78
N LYS A 101 13.95 6.71 -11.57
CA LYS A 101 15.25 7.00 -10.96
C LYS A 101 16.09 5.73 -10.73
N ASN A 102 15.48 4.68 -10.20
CA ASN A 102 16.18 3.43 -9.95
C ASN A 102 16.70 2.81 -11.25
N GLN A 103 15.89 2.80 -12.32
CA GLN A 103 16.35 2.26 -13.60
C GLN A 103 17.43 3.14 -14.23
N TYR A 104 17.36 4.47 -14.09
CA TYR A 104 18.44 5.35 -14.50
C TYR A 104 19.76 5.06 -13.77
N LEU A 105 19.70 4.83 -12.45
CA LEU A 105 20.87 4.45 -11.66
C LEU A 105 21.41 3.08 -12.08
N ASN A 106 20.57 2.11 -12.43
CA ASN A 106 21.01 0.83 -12.97
C ASN A 106 21.80 0.99 -14.29
N ILE A 107 21.36 1.89 -15.18
CA ILE A 107 22.13 2.21 -16.39
C ILE A 107 23.49 2.79 -16.01
N GLN A 108 23.56 3.70 -15.02
CA GLN A 108 24.83 4.25 -14.59
C GLN A 108 25.77 3.19 -13.99
N LEU A 109 25.22 2.26 -13.19
CA LEU A 109 25.97 1.13 -12.66
C LEU A 109 26.54 0.25 -13.79
N ASN A 110 25.71 -0.15 -14.77
CA ASN A 110 26.18 -0.94 -15.91
C ASN A 110 27.26 -0.21 -16.73
N LYS A 111 27.18 1.11 -16.87
CA LYS A 111 28.26 1.89 -17.51
C LYS A 111 29.57 1.83 -16.71
N GLN A 112 29.51 1.76 -15.38
CA GLN A 112 30.71 1.55 -14.56
C GLN A 112 31.20 0.09 -14.65
N ASP A 113 30.29 -0.90 -14.73
CA ASP A 113 30.66 -2.32 -14.92
C ASP A 113 31.39 -2.56 -16.25
N ILE A 114 30.98 -1.86 -17.32
CA ILE A 114 31.73 -1.86 -18.59
C ILE A 114 33.15 -1.33 -18.38
N LYS A 115 33.32 -0.19 -17.67
CA LYS A 115 34.65 0.35 -17.37
C LYS A 115 35.47 -0.59 -16.50
N LEU A 116 34.84 -1.26 -15.53
CA LEU A 116 35.47 -2.25 -14.68
C LEU A 116 35.94 -3.45 -15.50
N SER A 117 35.10 -3.97 -16.41
CA SER A 117 35.51 -5.03 -17.33
C SER A 117 36.68 -4.58 -18.23
N MET A 118 36.65 -3.34 -18.71
CA MET A 118 37.76 -2.79 -19.49
C MET A 118 39.05 -2.64 -18.68
N SER A 119 38.97 -2.47 -17.34
CA SER A 119 40.17 -2.38 -16.49
C SER A 119 41.01 -3.65 -16.53
N SER A 120 40.41 -4.80 -16.86
CA SER A 120 41.11 -6.07 -17.00
C SER A 120 42.08 -6.12 -18.18
N PHE A 121 42.09 -5.13 -19.08
CA PHE A 121 43.12 -4.94 -20.10
C PHE A 121 44.44 -4.31 -19.56
N TYR A 122 44.40 -3.80 -18.33
CA TYR A 122 45.52 -3.16 -17.69
C TYR A 122 46.19 -4.08 -16.68
N PRO A 123 47.49 -3.90 -16.37
CA PRO A 123 48.17 -4.64 -15.33
C PRO A 123 47.50 -4.40 -13.96
N MET A 124 47.29 -5.47 -13.22
CA MET A 124 46.82 -5.42 -11.83
C MET A 124 48.04 -5.36 -10.92
N ILE A 125 48.09 -4.32 -10.07
CA ILE A 125 49.13 -4.13 -9.07
C ILE A 125 48.52 -4.50 -7.70
N SER A 126 49.20 -5.41 -6.99
CA SER A 126 48.78 -5.81 -5.65
C SER A 126 49.95 -5.69 -4.66
N LEU A 127 49.65 -5.17 -3.47
CA LEU A 127 50.55 -5.18 -2.32
C LEU A 127 49.89 -6.04 -1.23
N ASN A 128 50.56 -7.11 -0.84
CA ASN A 128 50.12 -8.00 0.20
C ASN A 128 51.11 -7.96 1.35
N SER A 129 50.72 -7.46 2.51
CA SER A 129 51.58 -7.32 3.68
C SER A 129 50.91 -7.84 4.93
N GLY A 130 51.69 -8.40 5.83
CA GLY A 130 51.15 -8.94 7.06
C GLY A 130 52.20 -9.28 8.07
N ALA A 131 51.76 -9.59 9.27
CA ALA A 131 52.56 -10.17 10.34
C ALA A 131 51.88 -11.44 10.83
N SER A 132 52.63 -12.51 11.01
CA SER A 132 52.16 -13.73 11.64
C SER A 132 52.96 -14.02 12.92
N TYR A 133 52.25 -14.29 14.00
CA TYR A 133 52.82 -14.76 15.26
C TYR A 133 52.46 -16.22 15.43
N ASN A 134 53.52 -17.10 15.50
CA ASN A 134 53.37 -18.49 15.74
C ASN A 134 53.98 -18.85 17.09
N LYS A 135 53.22 -19.51 17.93
CA LYS A 135 53.71 -20.11 19.18
C LYS A 135 53.54 -21.63 19.09
N SER A 136 54.62 -22.38 19.09
CA SER A 136 54.62 -23.83 19.09
C SER A 136 55.09 -24.33 20.46
N THR A 137 54.28 -25.15 21.12
CA THR A 137 54.64 -25.83 22.36
C THR A 137 54.73 -27.31 22.05
N TYR A 138 55.91 -27.89 22.28
CA TYR A 138 56.15 -29.32 22.11
C TYR A 138 56.15 -29.99 23.48
N ASP A 139 55.21 -30.89 23.72
CA ASP A 139 55.20 -31.78 24.87
C ASP A 139 56.05 -33.02 24.53
N ILE A 140 57.24 -33.11 25.14
CA ILE A 140 58.13 -34.25 25.00
C ILE A 140 57.93 -35.13 26.25
N GLY A 141 56.92 -36.05 26.16
CA GLY A 141 56.47 -36.94 27.24
C GLY A 141 57.50 -37.32 28.25
N GLU A 142 57.07 -37.75 29.44
CA GLU A 142 57.73 -38.02 30.71
C GLU A 142 59.00 -38.91 30.65
N LEU A 143 60.12 -38.40 30.19
CA LEU A 143 61.44 -38.98 30.43
C LEU A 143 62.47 -37.88 30.66
N GLN A 144 62.63 -37.56 31.98
CA GLN A 144 63.70 -36.70 32.59
C GLN A 144 63.60 -35.19 32.24
N GLY A 145 62.90 -34.47 33.09
CA GLY A 145 63.04 -33.02 33.27
C GLY A 145 62.15 -32.23 32.25
N THR A 146 61.20 -31.55 32.80
CA THR A 146 60.34 -30.61 32.02
C THR A 146 61.19 -29.53 31.35
N ILE A 147 61.60 -29.74 30.14
CA ILE A 147 62.04 -28.66 29.23
C ILE A 147 60.84 -28.18 28.48
N ASP A 148 60.25 -27.07 28.97
CA ASP A 148 59.21 -26.36 28.27
C ASP A 148 59.80 -25.74 26.99
N ASN A 149 59.76 -26.52 25.92
CA ASN A 149 60.32 -26.14 24.62
C ASN A 149 59.29 -25.35 23.81
N THR A 150 59.09 -24.09 24.25
CA THR A 150 58.19 -23.16 23.58
C THR A 150 58.93 -22.34 22.52
N GLY A 151 58.71 -22.67 21.24
CA GLY A 151 59.16 -21.86 20.12
C GLY A 151 58.20 -20.70 19.84
N LYS A 152 58.70 -19.48 19.77
CA LYS A 152 57.94 -18.29 19.35
C LYS A 152 58.59 -17.72 18.09
N SER A 153 57.81 -17.48 17.06
CA SER A 153 58.30 -16.79 15.86
C SER A 153 57.33 -15.68 15.42
N ILE A 154 57.89 -14.54 15.06
CA ILE A 154 57.15 -13.44 14.44
C ILE A 154 57.73 -13.28 13.03
N ASN A 155 56.87 -13.42 12.02
CA ASN A 155 57.25 -13.23 10.63
C ASN A 155 56.52 -12.02 10.05
N TYR A 156 57.27 -11.15 9.44
CA TYR A 156 56.73 -10.01 8.70
C TYR A 156 56.95 -10.28 7.21
N PHE A 157 55.94 -9.99 6.40
CA PHE A 157 56.08 -10.10 4.97
C PHE A 157 55.43 -8.92 4.24
N ALA A 158 56.01 -8.53 3.13
CA ALA A 158 55.46 -7.58 2.20
C ALA A 158 55.79 -8.05 0.76
N ASN A 159 54.74 -8.36 0.00
CA ASN A 159 54.84 -8.86 -1.36
C ASN A 159 54.17 -7.84 -2.31
N PHE A 160 54.95 -7.36 -3.27
CA PHE A 160 54.51 -6.55 -4.39
C PHE A 160 54.40 -7.43 -5.63
N ALA A 161 53.23 -7.46 -6.25
CA ALA A 161 53.03 -8.25 -7.46
C ALA A 161 52.36 -7.40 -8.55
N ILE A 162 52.84 -7.52 -9.79
CA ILE A 162 52.23 -6.98 -10.98
C ILE A 162 51.78 -8.19 -11.83
N THR A 163 50.47 -8.28 -12.09
CA THR A 163 49.89 -9.34 -12.90
C THR A 163 49.31 -8.74 -14.18
N PHE A 164 49.80 -9.21 -15.31
CA PHE A 164 49.32 -8.79 -16.63
C PHE A 164 48.93 -10.02 -17.46
N ARG A 165 47.71 -10.06 -17.97
CA ARG A 165 47.20 -11.14 -18.78
C ARG A 165 47.52 -10.86 -20.25
N LEU A 166 48.45 -11.60 -20.83
CA LEU A 166 48.88 -11.42 -22.22
C LEU A 166 47.87 -11.93 -23.22
N PHE A 167 47.21 -13.06 -22.91
CA PHE A 167 46.26 -13.71 -23.81
C PHE A 167 45.25 -14.55 -23.00
N ASP A 168 43.95 -14.44 -23.36
CA ASP A 168 42.85 -15.15 -22.72
C ASP A 168 41.89 -15.83 -23.71
N GLY A 169 42.32 -16.02 -24.97
CA GLY A 169 41.48 -16.60 -26.01
C GLY A 169 40.31 -15.72 -26.45
N GLY A 170 40.36 -14.40 -26.21
CA GLY A 170 39.31 -13.46 -26.56
C GLY A 170 38.14 -13.39 -25.58
N LYS A 171 38.28 -14.06 -24.41
CA LYS A 171 37.25 -14.08 -23.37
C LYS A 171 36.88 -12.66 -22.91
N LEU A 172 37.87 -11.81 -22.59
CA LEU A 172 37.68 -10.45 -22.13
C LEU A 172 36.96 -9.60 -23.17
N TYR A 173 37.28 -9.74 -24.43
CA TYR A 173 36.57 -9.04 -25.51
C TYR A 173 35.10 -9.41 -25.55
N LYS A 174 34.76 -10.71 -25.41
CA LYS A 174 33.38 -11.17 -25.37
C LYS A 174 32.65 -10.72 -24.12
N GLU A 175 33.32 -10.67 -22.99
CA GLU A 175 32.76 -10.17 -21.73
C GLU A 175 32.35 -8.69 -21.85
N ILE A 176 33.22 -7.85 -22.42
CA ILE A 176 32.91 -6.44 -22.68
C ILE A 176 31.74 -6.30 -23.68
N GLN A 177 31.70 -7.14 -24.71
CA GLN A 177 30.62 -7.15 -25.68
C GLN A 177 29.29 -7.50 -25.02
N THR A 178 29.27 -8.49 -24.12
CA THR A 178 28.10 -8.88 -23.31
C THR A 178 27.67 -7.74 -22.39
N SER A 179 28.61 -7.09 -21.71
CA SER A 179 28.30 -5.93 -20.83
C SER A 179 27.68 -4.76 -21.61
N LYS A 180 28.14 -4.51 -22.84
CA LYS A 180 27.54 -3.47 -23.71
C LYS A 180 26.10 -3.82 -24.10
N ILE A 181 25.84 -5.08 -24.50
CA ILE A 181 24.49 -5.54 -24.82
C ILE A 181 23.56 -5.43 -23.60
N LEU A 182 24.05 -5.80 -22.41
CA LEU A 182 23.28 -5.63 -21.17
C LEU A 182 22.95 -4.15 -20.89
N ASN A 183 23.86 -3.22 -21.17
CA ASN A 183 23.57 -1.80 -21.05
C ASN A 183 22.48 -1.35 -22.04
N GLU A 184 22.52 -1.81 -23.30
CA GLU A 184 21.47 -1.52 -24.30
C GLU A 184 20.11 -2.05 -23.86
N ILE A 185 20.06 -3.29 -23.31
CA ILE A 185 18.84 -3.87 -22.73
C ILE A 185 18.30 -3.00 -21.60
N ASN A 186 19.16 -2.50 -20.71
CA ASN A 186 18.76 -1.65 -19.61
C ASN A 186 18.27 -0.25 -20.08
N GLU A 187 18.83 0.28 -21.14
CA GLU A 187 18.34 1.52 -21.77
C GLU A 187 16.94 1.33 -22.39
N LEU A 188 16.69 0.23 -23.08
CA LEU A 188 15.36 -0.11 -23.57
C LEU A 188 14.35 -0.33 -22.43
N GLN A 189 14.80 -0.95 -21.35
CA GLN A 189 13.97 -1.15 -20.15
C GLN A 189 13.65 0.16 -19.44
N TYR A 190 14.54 1.14 -19.46
CA TYR A 190 14.30 2.49 -18.96
C TYR A 190 13.18 3.19 -19.76
N GLU A 191 13.24 3.16 -21.09
CA GLU A 191 12.20 3.75 -21.92
C GLU A 191 10.85 3.05 -21.72
N LYS A 192 10.85 1.73 -21.58
CA LYS A 192 9.63 0.96 -21.26
C LYS A 192 9.04 1.38 -19.92
N ILE A 193 9.83 1.40 -18.85
CA ILE A 193 9.36 1.80 -17.50
C ILE A 193 8.82 3.22 -17.52
N LYS A 194 9.50 4.14 -18.20
CA LYS A 194 9.06 5.52 -18.37
C LYS A 194 7.71 5.60 -19.08
N ALA A 195 7.53 4.85 -20.17
CA ALA A 195 6.25 4.78 -20.88
C ALA A 195 5.14 4.19 -20.02
N ASP A 196 5.41 3.10 -19.29
CA ASP A 196 4.46 2.45 -18.38
C ASP A 196 4.02 3.39 -17.24
N VAL A 197 4.96 4.12 -16.62
CA VAL A 197 4.68 5.08 -15.56
C VAL A 197 3.86 6.27 -16.09
N LEU A 198 4.16 6.79 -17.26
CA LEU A 198 3.39 7.88 -17.87
C LEU A 198 1.99 7.44 -18.28
N ASN A 199 1.83 6.21 -18.74
CA ASN A 199 0.52 5.63 -19.02
C ASN A 199 -0.31 5.49 -17.72
N GLN A 200 0.29 4.99 -16.63
CA GLN A 200 -0.36 4.92 -15.32
C GLN A 200 -0.76 6.31 -14.82
N LEU A 201 0.09 7.32 -15.02
CA LEU A 201 -0.22 8.71 -14.68
C LEU A 201 -1.45 9.21 -15.45
N SER A 202 -1.50 9.00 -16.76
CA SER A 202 -2.64 9.39 -17.61
C SER A 202 -3.94 8.76 -17.12
N ILE A 203 -3.94 7.44 -16.92
CA ILE A 203 -5.09 6.69 -16.42
C ILE A 203 -5.56 7.22 -15.05
N ASN A 204 -4.62 7.48 -14.11
CA ASN A 204 -5.02 7.96 -12.79
C ASN A 204 -5.50 9.43 -12.81
N ASN A 205 -4.98 10.25 -13.72
CA ASN A 205 -5.49 11.62 -13.90
C ASN A 205 -6.91 11.64 -14.47
N GLU A 206 -7.21 10.79 -15.45
CA GLU A 206 -8.58 10.63 -15.98
C GLU A 206 -9.54 10.08 -14.92
N LYS A 207 -9.08 9.08 -14.13
CA LYS A 207 -9.84 8.56 -12.98
C LYS A 207 -10.14 9.65 -11.97
N ASN A 208 -9.18 10.55 -11.68
CA ASN A 208 -9.38 11.65 -10.74
C ASN A 208 -10.59 12.52 -11.15
N ASN A 209 -10.65 12.95 -12.40
CA ASN A 209 -11.75 13.76 -12.91
C ASN A 209 -13.10 13.02 -12.85
N SER A 210 -13.09 11.73 -13.18
CA SER A 210 -14.28 10.88 -13.12
C SER A 210 -14.74 10.65 -11.68
N TYR A 211 -13.81 10.41 -10.73
CA TYR A 211 -14.13 10.22 -9.32
C TYR A 211 -14.62 11.50 -8.65
N ILE A 212 -14.07 12.67 -9.00
CA ILE A 212 -14.61 13.97 -8.58
C ILE A 212 -16.07 14.10 -8.99
N SER A 213 -16.36 13.89 -10.26
CA SER A 213 -17.73 13.98 -10.80
C SER A 213 -18.68 12.99 -10.12
N SER A 214 -18.23 11.73 -9.95
CA SER A 214 -18.99 10.69 -9.26
C SER A 214 -19.27 11.04 -7.81
N PHE A 215 -18.25 11.50 -7.07
CA PHE A 215 -18.39 11.90 -5.67
C PHE A 215 -19.41 13.04 -5.49
N LEU A 216 -19.35 14.07 -6.33
CA LEU A 216 -20.29 15.20 -6.27
C LEU A 216 -21.74 14.75 -6.55
N LEU A 217 -21.94 13.84 -7.53
CA LEU A 217 -23.25 13.26 -7.83
C LEU A 217 -23.76 12.40 -6.66
N LYS A 218 -22.91 11.53 -6.08
CA LYS A 218 -23.28 10.68 -4.94
C LYS A 218 -23.58 11.50 -3.69
N LYS A 219 -22.85 12.59 -3.44
CA LYS A 219 -23.13 13.55 -2.36
C LYS A 219 -24.50 14.19 -2.50
N LYS A 220 -24.86 14.62 -3.73
CA LYS A 220 -26.21 15.15 -4.03
C LYS A 220 -27.29 14.08 -3.84
N ALA A 221 -27.04 12.85 -4.34
CA ALA A 221 -27.98 11.74 -4.19
C ALA A 221 -28.24 11.39 -2.71
N LEU A 222 -27.18 11.39 -1.88
CA LEU A 222 -27.32 11.17 -0.43
C LEU A 222 -28.21 12.28 0.22
N ASN A 223 -27.99 13.53 -0.13
CA ASN A 223 -28.80 14.63 0.43
C ASN A 223 -30.28 14.48 0.07
N ILE A 224 -30.59 14.10 -1.18
CA ILE A 224 -31.96 13.84 -1.64
C ILE A 224 -32.56 12.64 -0.91
N ALA A 225 -31.78 11.53 -0.79
CA ALA A 225 -32.25 10.34 -0.10
C ALA A 225 -32.51 10.60 1.39
N LYS A 226 -31.68 11.42 2.05
CA LYS A 226 -31.86 11.85 3.43
C LYS A 226 -33.16 12.66 3.60
N GLN A 227 -33.38 13.65 2.76
CA GLN A 227 -34.62 14.45 2.80
C GLN A 227 -35.87 13.56 2.58
N ASN A 228 -35.79 12.62 1.63
CA ASN A 228 -36.89 11.70 1.38
C ASN A 228 -37.16 10.79 2.59
N PHE A 229 -36.09 10.33 3.25
CA PHE A 229 -36.20 9.54 4.48
C PHE A 229 -36.85 10.35 5.63
N GLU A 230 -36.46 11.60 5.86
CA GLU A 230 -37.01 12.47 6.90
C GLU A 230 -38.52 12.71 6.65
N ILE A 231 -38.90 13.04 5.40
CA ILE A 231 -40.32 13.21 5.03
C ILE A 231 -41.11 11.91 5.19
N ALA A 232 -40.55 10.78 4.82
CA ALA A 232 -41.20 9.47 4.95
C ALA A 232 -41.39 9.09 6.42
N HIS A 233 -40.43 9.39 7.29
CA HIS A 233 -40.51 9.15 8.72
C HIS A 233 -41.64 9.99 9.37
N ASP A 234 -41.72 11.26 9.01
CA ASP A 234 -42.81 12.13 9.51
C ASP A 234 -44.18 11.66 9.05
N ARG A 235 -44.32 11.27 7.75
CA ARG A 235 -45.55 10.71 7.22
C ARG A 235 -45.94 9.39 7.88
N LYS A 236 -44.97 8.57 8.29
CA LYS A 236 -45.23 7.34 9.04
C LYS A 236 -45.84 7.63 10.41
N ASN A 237 -45.33 8.64 11.09
CA ASN A 237 -45.81 9.02 12.44
C ASN A 237 -47.29 9.44 12.44
N ILE A 238 -47.77 10.03 11.33
CA ILE A 238 -49.18 10.44 11.14
C ILE A 238 -50.01 9.41 10.34
N GLY A 239 -49.42 8.21 10.07
CA GLY A 239 -50.16 7.11 9.45
C GLY A 239 -50.36 7.22 7.94
N LEU A 240 -49.72 8.18 7.26
CA LEU A 240 -49.86 8.41 5.79
C LEU A 240 -48.99 7.52 4.90
N ILE A 241 -48.05 6.77 5.47
CA ILE A 241 -47.21 5.81 4.74
C ILE A 241 -47.19 4.47 5.44
N ASN A 242 -47.17 3.40 4.70
CA ASN A 242 -47.07 2.06 5.28
C ASN A 242 -45.61 1.69 5.60
N SER A 243 -45.42 0.64 6.42
CA SER A 243 -44.09 0.20 6.89
C SER A 243 -43.20 -0.32 5.76
N PHE A 244 -43.75 -0.82 4.64
CA PHE A 244 -43.00 -1.33 3.51
C PHE A 244 -42.41 -0.19 2.69
N ASN A 245 -43.22 0.79 2.34
CA ASN A 245 -42.76 1.96 1.60
C ASN A 245 -41.69 2.75 2.39
N LEU A 246 -41.86 2.84 3.72
CA LEU A 246 -40.83 3.42 4.59
C LEU A 246 -39.52 2.60 4.49
N ARG A 247 -39.61 1.26 4.53
CA ARG A 247 -38.46 0.38 4.42
C ARG A 247 -37.68 0.57 3.12
N ASP A 248 -38.36 0.69 2.00
CA ASP A 248 -37.72 0.93 0.69
C ASP A 248 -36.96 2.25 0.68
N ILE A 249 -37.51 3.29 1.30
CA ILE A 249 -36.86 4.60 1.43
C ILE A 249 -35.65 4.53 2.37
N GLU A 250 -35.76 3.79 3.48
CA GLU A 250 -34.63 3.53 4.38
C GLU A 250 -33.48 2.81 3.66
N ILE A 251 -33.77 1.75 2.89
CA ILE A 251 -32.76 1.02 2.11
C ILE A 251 -32.12 1.95 1.08
N ALA A 252 -32.88 2.78 0.41
CA ALA A 252 -32.36 3.78 -0.54
C ALA A 252 -31.42 4.78 0.14
N TYR A 253 -31.77 5.27 1.34
CA TYR A 253 -30.92 6.16 2.13
C TYR A 253 -29.60 5.47 2.56
N ILE A 254 -29.66 4.23 3.08
CA ILE A 254 -28.48 3.45 3.45
C ILE A 254 -27.55 3.29 2.24
N ASN A 255 -28.10 2.82 1.11
CA ASN A 255 -27.34 2.59 -0.09
C ASN A 255 -26.69 3.88 -0.62
N SER A 256 -27.40 5.00 -0.54
CA SER A 256 -26.87 6.31 -0.92
C SER A 256 -25.71 6.74 -0.02
N ALA A 257 -25.80 6.50 1.31
CA ALA A 257 -24.74 6.80 2.26
C ALA A 257 -23.50 5.92 2.04
N LEU A 258 -23.70 4.62 1.83
CA LEU A 258 -22.59 3.69 1.52
C LEU A 258 -21.90 4.04 0.19
N ASN A 259 -22.69 4.34 -0.84
CA ASN A 259 -22.16 4.73 -2.16
C ASN A 259 -21.38 6.05 -2.11
N MET A 260 -21.83 7.03 -1.32
CA MET A 260 -21.12 8.30 -1.14
C MET A 260 -19.79 8.07 -0.41
N ASN A 261 -19.77 7.28 0.66
CA ASN A 261 -18.54 6.94 1.37
C ASN A 261 -17.55 6.18 0.49
N LEU A 262 -18.02 5.25 -0.34
CA LEU A 262 -17.18 4.54 -1.29
C LEU A 262 -16.61 5.49 -2.36
N ALA A 263 -17.41 6.44 -2.85
CA ALA A 263 -16.92 7.43 -3.81
C ALA A 263 -15.88 8.37 -3.20
N ALA A 264 -16.04 8.78 -1.93
CA ALA A 264 -15.06 9.56 -1.18
C ALA A 264 -13.74 8.78 -1.00
N TYR A 265 -13.83 7.51 -0.63
CA TYR A 265 -12.68 6.62 -0.50
C TYR A 265 -11.92 6.47 -1.83
N ASN A 266 -12.61 6.17 -2.93
CA ASN A 266 -12.00 6.01 -4.24
C ASN A 266 -11.30 7.29 -4.72
N LEU A 267 -11.88 8.46 -4.43
CA LEU A 267 -11.25 9.75 -4.74
C LEU A 267 -9.96 9.96 -3.95
N MET A 268 -9.98 9.68 -2.64
CA MET A 268 -8.80 9.79 -1.79
C MET A 268 -7.71 8.78 -2.18
N GLU A 269 -8.09 7.52 -2.42
CA GLU A 269 -7.15 6.48 -2.86
C GLU A 269 -6.46 6.88 -4.17
N ASN A 270 -7.21 7.41 -5.13
CA ASN A 270 -6.64 7.87 -6.39
C ASN A 270 -5.72 9.11 -6.22
N LYS A 271 -6.06 10.04 -5.32
CA LYS A 271 -5.16 11.15 -4.95
C LYS A 271 -3.82 10.62 -4.42
N ILE A 272 -3.86 9.66 -3.50
CA ILE A 272 -2.65 9.01 -2.96
C ILE A 272 -1.86 8.29 -4.07
N ALA A 273 -2.54 7.62 -5.01
CA ALA A 273 -1.90 6.97 -6.15
C ALA A 273 -1.18 8.00 -7.05
N LEU A 274 -1.78 9.14 -7.33
CA LEU A 274 -1.15 10.24 -8.07
C LEU A 274 0.07 10.79 -7.33
N LEU A 275 -0.03 11.04 -6.02
CA LEU A 275 1.09 11.47 -5.18
C LEU A 275 2.23 10.45 -5.19
N LYS A 276 1.92 9.15 -5.17
CA LYS A 276 2.91 8.08 -5.26
C LYS A 276 3.62 8.08 -6.61
N ILE A 277 2.90 8.23 -7.70
CA ILE A 277 3.46 8.25 -9.06
C ILE A 277 4.37 9.47 -9.25
N THR A 278 3.97 10.63 -8.74
CA THR A 278 4.74 11.88 -8.82
C THR A 278 5.89 11.98 -7.81
N GLY A 279 6.04 11.01 -6.90
CA GLY A 279 7.05 11.03 -5.84
C GLY A 279 6.77 12.03 -4.72
N GLY A 280 5.56 12.59 -4.64
CA GLY A 280 5.17 13.64 -3.70
C GLY A 280 4.63 13.17 -2.34
N ILE A 281 4.48 11.85 -2.11
CA ILE A 281 3.90 11.32 -0.86
C ILE A 281 4.61 11.86 0.39
N ILE A 282 5.95 11.84 0.40
CA ILE A 282 6.73 12.25 1.58
C ILE A 282 6.59 13.75 1.86
N GLN A 283 6.40 14.56 0.83
CA GLN A 283 6.27 16.01 0.96
C GLN A 283 4.90 16.45 1.48
N GLU A 284 3.83 15.74 1.07
CA GLU A 284 2.45 16.06 1.49
C GLU A 284 2.19 15.74 2.97
N PHE A 285 2.85 14.73 3.54
CA PHE A 285 2.63 14.30 4.92
C PHE A 285 3.70 14.78 5.91
N ASN A 286 4.73 15.51 5.46
CA ASN A 286 5.75 16.13 6.32
C ASN A 286 5.47 17.63 6.62
N ASN A 287 4.37 18.19 6.13
CA ASN A 287 3.83 19.49 6.46
C ASN A 287 2.62 19.35 7.39
#